data_3a97e377eba4227aeac09335e8708070
#
_entry.id   3a97e377eba4227aeac09335e8708070
#
_cell.length_a   1.000
_cell.length_b   1.000
_cell.length_c   1.000
_cell.angle_alpha   90.00
_cell.angle_beta   90.00
_cell.angle_gamma   90.00
#
_symmetry.space_group_name_H-M   'P 1'
#
loop_
_entity.id
_entity.type
_entity.pdbx_description
1 polymer ?
#
loop_
_entity_poly.entity_id
_entity_poly.type
_entity_poly.pdbx_seq_one_letter_code
_entity_poly.pdbx_strand_id
1 'polypeptide(L)'
;MKIFRPLSLRFLPVFLCAVSIGCLAQAVSSPSPQHLFFRVTLGAQQATPVSGRLILMIKPGTKLEDVQVGEFHPARISIAAKDVSGWKPGESVDIHTDNIAFPAGFSKLPQGDYVVQAVLDTANKFSYYGRLPGDIESDPTFLAHWTAGQGDEPKLTLVKTIEPKTRDWLSPKMTAAEKQGATDSTKMFDFVSPSLTQFWGRSMHIRAWVLLPPGYSDHPKERYPTVYFTHGFGGKMEYNKFTAAMLYQRMAEGKMPPMIWVLLDESSPRGTDEFADSVNNGPWGQALTQEAIPALERQYRMDAKPSGRFLNGHSSGGWATLWLQVTYPKIFGGTWSTSPDPSDFHDFTGIDLYAAHANVFRGPDGTPYPIIRDKGKVMATFKELTQLEDVLGHYGGQVRSFDWVFSPRGSDGRPEPMFNHYTGDVDPAVVAYWQQHYDIAYRVAQQWPTIGHDLRGKVHLYVGTADTFYLDGAAHKLDAVFQGLHANEQFTYIPDRTHFDLYRIKKDRVGLLDEIAVRMYAVARPKAHWKATQTVAPAR
;
A
#
# COMPACT_ATOMS: atom_id res chain seq x y z
N MET A 1 25.61 -26.13 -75.18
CA MET A 1 26.31 -27.08 -76.14
C MET A 1 26.78 -28.28 -75.33
N LYS A 2 26.41 -29.48 -75.75
CA LYS A 2 26.67 -30.84 -75.23
C LYS A 2 25.81 -31.23 -73.99
N ILE A 3 24.65 -31.83 -74.13
CA ILE A 3 24.23 -33.18 -74.59
C ILE A 3 25.13 -34.29 -74.05
N PHE A 4 24.62 -35.11 -73.10
CA PHE A 4 24.71 -36.54 -73.17
C PHE A 4 23.60 -37.25 -72.37
N ARG A 5 23.12 -38.27 -72.94
CA ARG A 5 21.95 -39.13 -72.70
C ARG A 5 22.31 -40.35 -71.78
N PRO A 6 21.31 -41.18 -71.47
CA PRO A 6 21.26 -41.99 -70.25
C PRO A 6 21.75 -43.42 -70.45
N LEU A 7 22.02 -44.11 -69.37
CA LEU A 7 22.27 -45.54 -69.34
C LEU A 7 21.21 -46.26 -68.53
N SER A 8 20.45 -47.14 -69.20
CA SER A 8 19.52 -48.09 -68.66
C SER A 8 20.27 -49.29 -68.04
N LEU A 9 19.87 -49.72 -66.86
CA LEU A 9 20.25 -51.08 -66.39
C LEU A 9 19.04 -51.78 -65.75
N ARG A 10 18.97 -53.03 -66.08
CA ARG A 10 17.89 -54.00 -66.03
C ARG A 10 17.55 -54.49 -64.61
N PHE A 11 16.28 -54.81 -64.48
CA PHE A 11 15.67 -55.47 -63.30
C PHE A 11 16.14 -56.93 -63.16
N LEU A 12 16.34 -57.34 -61.88
CA LEU A 12 16.31 -58.71 -61.43
C LEU A 12 15.44 -58.79 -60.17
N PRO A 13 14.41 -59.64 -60.07
CA PRO A 13 13.54 -59.69 -58.92
C PRO A 13 14.15 -60.65 -57.86
N VAL A 14 14.34 -60.12 -56.67
CA VAL A 14 14.63 -60.97 -55.49
C VAL A 14 13.33 -61.01 -54.65
N PHE A 15 12.78 -62.24 -54.56
CA PHE A 15 11.69 -62.53 -53.62
C PHE A 15 12.21 -62.48 -52.18
N LEU A 16 11.71 -61.59 -51.40
CA LEU A 16 11.92 -61.59 -49.97
C LEU A 16 10.58 -61.87 -49.28
N CYS A 17 10.51 -62.98 -48.54
CA CYS A 17 9.41 -63.26 -47.64
C CYS A 17 9.32 -62.25 -46.56
N ALA A 18 8.22 -61.47 -46.53
CA ALA A 18 7.90 -60.55 -45.44
C ALA A 18 7.26 -61.35 -44.28
N VAL A 19 7.99 -61.57 -43.20
CA VAL A 19 7.42 -61.92 -41.90
C VAL A 19 6.84 -60.61 -41.27
N SER A 20 5.51 -60.52 -41.25
CA SER A 20 4.79 -59.44 -40.60
C SER A 20 4.86 -59.61 -39.09
N ILE A 21 5.79 -58.90 -38.42
CA ILE A 21 5.74 -58.69 -36.97
C ILE A 21 4.79 -57.54 -36.77
N GLY A 22 3.57 -57.80 -36.32
CA GLY A 22 2.61 -56.82 -35.91
C GLY A 22 3.09 -56.11 -34.63
N CYS A 23 3.77 -54.99 -34.76
CA CYS A 23 3.93 -54.03 -33.67
C CYS A 23 2.58 -53.37 -33.43
N LEU A 24 1.87 -53.79 -32.39
CA LEU A 24 0.82 -52.98 -31.77
C LEU A 24 1.48 -51.74 -31.19
N ALA A 25 1.56 -50.68 -31.99
CA ALA A 25 1.82 -49.36 -31.48
C ALA A 25 0.60 -48.97 -30.63
N GLN A 26 0.71 -49.12 -29.31
CA GLN A 26 -0.16 -48.39 -28.40
C GLN A 26 0.05 -46.90 -28.69
N ALA A 27 -0.93 -46.26 -29.30
CA ALA A 27 -1.00 -44.81 -29.37
C ALA A 27 -1.02 -44.30 -27.93
N VAL A 28 0.11 -43.80 -27.45
CA VAL A 28 0.16 -42.98 -26.27
C VAL A 28 -0.65 -41.72 -26.64
N SER A 29 -1.90 -41.71 -26.25
CA SER A 29 -2.73 -40.53 -26.34
C SER A 29 -2.00 -39.42 -25.54
N SER A 30 -1.50 -38.42 -26.23
CA SER A 30 -1.06 -37.20 -25.55
C SER A 30 -2.19 -36.77 -24.65
N PRO A 31 -1.93 -36.53 -23.35
CA PRO A 31 -3.00 -36.06 -22.47
C PRO A 31 -3.58 -34.79 -23.10
N SER A 32 -4.88 -34.76 -23.30
CA SER A 32 -5.59 -33.58 -23.70
C SER A 32 -5.22 -32.45 -22.75
N PRO A 33 -4.99 -31.22 -23.21
CA PRO A 33 -4.65 -30.14 -22.31
C PRO A 33 -5.75 -30.05 -21.24
N GLN A 34 -5.36 -30.21 -19.97
CA GLN A 34 -6.28 -30.16 -18.85
C GLN A 34 -6.80 -28.72 -18.75
N HIS A 35 -8.06 -28.50 -19.08
CA HIS A 35 -8.74 -27.23 -18.84
C HIS A 35 -9.17 -27.20 -17.38
N LEU A 36 -8.65 -26.22 -16.64
CA LEU A 36 -9.01 -26.00 -15.25
C LEU A 36 -9.95 -24.80 -15.16
N PHE A 37 -11.22 -25.09 -14.95
CA PHE A 37 -12.25 -24.07 -14.80
C PHE A 37 -12.94 -24.18 -13.45
N PHE A 38 -13.31 -23.01 -12.92
CA PHE A 38 -14.29 -22.89 -11.85
C PHE A 38 -15.46 -22.11 -12.41
N ARG A 39 -16.68 -22.62 -12.22
CA ARG A 39 -17.90 -21.95 -12.65
C ARG A 39 -18.45 -21.10 -11.53
N VAL A 40 -18.57 -19.81 -11.76
CA VAL A 40 -19.13 -18.88 -10.78
C VAL A 40 -20.40 -18.28 -11.36
N THR A 41 -21.49 -18.35 -10.59
CA THR A 41 -22.80 -17.79 -10.96
C THR A 41 -23.04 -16.52 -10.15
N LEU A 42 -23.50 -15.45 -10.80
CA LEU A 42 -23.99 -14.27 -10.10
C LEU A 42 -25.40 -14.56 -9.58
N GLY A 43 -25.61 -14.49 -8.28
CA GLY A 43 -26.90 -14.81 -7.65
C GLY A 43 -28.04 -13.93 -8.20
N ALA A 44 -29.21 -14.52 -8.36
CA ALA A 44 -30.39 -13.86 -8.93
C ALA A 44 -30.95 -12.71 -8.05
N GLN A 45 -30.52 -12.61 -6.80
CA GLN A 45 -30.90 -11.53 -5.88
C GLN A 45 -30.24 -10.18 -6.21
N GLN A 46 -29.21 -10.15 -7.05
CA GLN A 46 -28.64 -8.89 -7.56
C GLN A 46 -29.66 -8.24 -8.50
N ALA A 47 -29.89 -6.93 -8.30
CA ALA A 47 -30.94 -6.24 -9.05
C ALA A 47 -30.52 -5.80 -10.46
N THR A 48 -29.22 -5.64 -10.70
CA THR A 48 -28.65 -5.08 -11.95
C THR A 48 -27.43 -5.84 -12.39
N PRO A 49 -27.07 -5.78 -13.68
CA PRO A 49 -25.78 -6.26 -14.16
C PRO A 49 -24.62 -5.56 -13.43
N VAL A 50 -23.57 -6.31 -13.15
CA VAL A 50 -22.38 -5.83 -12.43
C VAL A 50 -21.13 -5.98 -13.29
N SER A 51 -20.15 -5.12 -13.05
CA SER A 51 -18.80 -5.23 -13.62
C SER A 51 -17.80 -5.16 -12.47
N GLY A 52 -16.66 -5.79 -12.63
CA GLY A 52 -15.63 -5.77 -11.61
C GLY A 52 -14.61 -6.87 -11.78
N ARG A 53 -13.82 -7.10 -10.73
CA ARG A 53 -12.82 -8.15 -10.71
C ARG A 53 -13.31 -9.33 -9.88
N LEU A 54 -13.55 -10.45 -10.56
CA LEU A 54 -13.85 -11.74 -9.91
C LEU A 54 -12.53 -12.34 -9.41
N ILE A 55 -12.45 -12.58 -8.11
CA ILE A 55 -11.30 -13.17 -7.42
C ILE A 55 -11.74 -14.51 -6.85
N LEU A 56 -11.01 -15.56 -7.18
CA LEU A 56 -11.18 -16.89 -6.62
C LEU A 56 -10.03 -17.16 -5.66
N MET A 57 -10.34 -17.52 -4.43
CA MET A 57 -9.36 -17.78 -3.36
C MET A 57 -9.50 -19.22 -2.89
N ILE A 58 -8.38 -19.96 -2.81
CA ILE A 58 -8.35 -21.36 -2.37
C ILE A 58 -7.25 -21.56 -1.32
N LYS A 59 -7.60 -22.22 -0.21
CA LYS A 59 -6.65 -22.57 0.85
C LYS A 59 -6.71 -24.06 1.19
N PRO A 60 -5.59 -24.69 1.56
CA PRO A 60 -5.61 -26.05 2.13
C PRO A 60 -6.42 -26.09 3.44
N GLY A 61 -7.14 -27.19 3.65
CA GLY A 61 -7.88 -27.46 4.88
C GLY A 61 -9.35 -27.78 4.67
N THR A 62 -10.04 -28.05 5.78
CA THR A 62 -11.44 -28.50 5.79
C THR A 62 -12.38 -27.53 6.48
N LYS A 63 -11.84 -26.50 7.16
CA LYS A 63 -12.64 -25.55 7.95
C LYS A 63 -13.34 -24.55 7.03
N LEU A 64 -14.67 -24.60 7.01
CA LEU A 64 -15.52 -23.66 6.29
C LEU A 64 -15.55 -22.32 7.01
N GLU A 65 -14.62 -21.45 6.64
CA GLU A 65 -14.51 -20.07 7.09
C GLU A 65 -14.10 -19.20 5.90
N ASP A 66 -14.35 -17.91 5.99
CA ASP A 66 -13.96 -16.95 4.96
C ASP A 66 -12.50 -17.13 4.55
N VAL A 67 -12.28 -17.23 3.24
CA VAL A 67 -10.94 -17.26 2.67
C VAL A 67 -10.51 -15.84 2.37
N GLN A 68 -9.34 -15.47 2.88
CA GLN A 68 -8.75 -14.15 2.64
C GLN A 68 -7.24 -14.26 2.48
N VAL A 69 -6.69 -13.43 1.64
CA VAL A 69 -5.24 -13.31 1.46
C VAL A 69 -4.65 -12.47 2.59
N GLY A 70 -3.39 -12.19 2.56
CA GLY A 70 -2.71 -11.27 3.47
C GLY A 70 -1.29 -11.00 2.99
N GLU A 71 -0.90 -9.75 3.05
CA GLU A 71 0.40 -9.28 2.57
C GLU A 71 1.60 -9.95 3.25
N PHE A 72 1.48 -10.25 4.56
CA PHE A 72 2.59 -10.83 5.33
C PHE A 72 2.90 -12.29 5.00
N HIS A 73 1.98 -12.99 4.37
CA HIS A 73 2.14 -14.39 3.96
C HIS A 73 1.39 -14.62 2.64
N PRO A 74 1.76 -13.90 1.58
CA PRO A 74 0.97 -13.88 0.36
C PRO A 74 0.78 -15.28 -0.23
N ALA A 75 1.81 -16.12 -0.22
CA ALA A 75 1.80 -17.44 -0.82
C ALA A 75 1.03 -18.52 -0.02
N ARG A 76 0.44 -18.20 1.14
CA ARG A 76 -0.38 -19.19 1.90
C ARG A 76 -1.72 -19.50 1.25
N ILE A 77 -2.23 -18.59 0.45
CA ILE A 77 -3.50 -18.68 -0.24
C ILE A 77 -3.22 -18.59 -1.73
N SER A 78 -3.75 -19.52 -2.51
CA SER A 78 -3.69 -19.41 -3.95
C SER A 78 -4.90 -18.63 -4.44
N ILE A 79 -4.66 -17.70 -5.34
CA ILE A 79 -5.71 -16.83 -5.90
C ILE A 79 -5.65 -16.86 -7.42
N ALA A 80 -6.82 -16.72 -8.03
CA ALA A 80 -6.95 -16.49 -9.46
C ALA A 80 -7.99 -15.40 -9.71
N ALA A 81 -7.84 -14.66 -10.80
CA ALA A 81 -8.74 -13.55 -11.09
C ALA A 81 -9.19 -13.51 -12.55
N LYS A 82 -10.33 -12.85 -12.76
CA LYS A 82 -10.88 -12.54 -14.08
C LYS A 82 -11.70 -11.26 -14.01
N ASP A 83 -11.47 -10.34 -14.95
CA ASP A 83 -12.32 -9.17 -15.07
C ASP A 83 -13.64 -9.55 -15.78
N VAL A 84 -14.76 -9.06 -15.26
CA VAL A 84 -16.11 -9.26 -15.80
C VAL A 84 -16.76 -7.91 -16.08
N SER A 85 -17.57 -7.87 -17.14
CA SER A 85 -18.27 -6.64 -17.53
C SER A 85 -19.72 -6.95 -17.89
N GLY A 86 -20.65 -6.15 -17.34
CA GLY A 86 -22.07 -6.28 -17.60
C GLY A 86 -22.66 -7.64 -17.26
N TRP A 87 -22.08 -8.33 -16.26
CA TRP A 87 -22.49 -9.67 -15.84
C TRP A 87 -23.87 -9.65 -15.20
N LYS A 88 -24.81 -10.39 -15.80
CA LYS A 88 -26.21 -10.35 -15.40
C LYS A 88 -26.51 -11.34 -14.28
N PRO A 89 -27.47 -11.01 -13.39
CA PRO A 89 -27.97 -11.93 -12.38
C PRO A 89 -28.45 -13.26 -12.98
N GLY A 90 -28.06 -14.37 -12.38
CA GLY A 90 -28.36 -15.73 -12.84
C GLY A 90 -27.43 -16.27 -13.92
N GLU A 91 -26.61 -15.44 -14.56
CA GLU A 91 -25.61 -15.91 -15.53
C GLU A 91 -24.38 -16.49 -14.81
N SER A 92 -23.69 -17.40 -15.48
CA SER A 92 -22.44 -18.03 -15.02
C SER A 92 -21.27 -17.58 -15.86
N VAL A 93 -20.11 -17.47 -15.23
CA VAL A 93 -18.82 -17.20 -15.84
C VAL A 93 -17.84 -18.29 -15.44
N ASP A 94 -17.11 -18.82 -16.42
CA ASP A 94 -16.02 -19.75 -16.17
C ASP A 94 -14.71 -18.98 -16.01
N ILE A 95 -13.99 -19.24 -14.93
CA ILE A 95 -12.67 -18.70 -14.65
C ILE A 95 -11.61 -19.77 -14.83
N HIS A 96 -10.68 -19.56 -15.76
CA HIS A 96 -9.50 -20.39 -15.93
C HIS A 96 -8.44 -19.97 -14.94
N THR A 97 -8.18 -20.81 -13.96
CA THR A 97 -7.42 -20.44 -12.76
C THR A 97 -5.89 -20.42 -12.93
N ASP A 98 -5.40 -20.66 -14.15
CA ASP A 98 -3.97 -20.53 -14.49
C ASP A 98 -3.64 -19.26 -15.27
N ASN A 99 -4.65 -18.49 -15.74
CA ASN A 99 -4.40 -17.31 -16.60
C ASN A 99 -3.86 -16.13 -15.81
N ILE A 100 -4.56 -15.75 -14.74
CA ILE A 100 -4.17 -14.67 -13.83
C ILE A 100 -4.19 -15.28 -12.44
N ALA A 101 -3.05 -15.70 -11.93
CA ALA A 101 -2.97 -16.45 -10.68
C ALA A 101 -1.71 -16.15 -9.88
N PHE A 102 -1.78 -16.37 -8.57
CA PHE A 102 -0.67 -16.24 -7.62
C PHE A 102 -0.83 -17.26 -6.48
N PRO A 103 0.24 -17.86 -5.94
CA PRO A 103 1.64 -17.77 -6.38
C PRO A 103 1.90 -18.54 -7.68
N ALA A 104 0.99 -19.39 -8.08
CA ALA A 104 0.99 -20.15 -9.33
C ALA A 104 -0.43 -20.53 -9.72
N GLY A 105 -0.64 -20.97 -10.98
CA GLY A 105 -1.91 -21.50 -11.44
C GLY A 105 -2.37 -22.69 -10.60
N PHE A 106 -3.68 -22.87 -10.47
CA PHE A 106 -4.27 -23.93 -9.63
C PHE A 106 -3.94 -25.35 -10.14
N SER A 107 -3.55 -25.48 -11.41
CA SER A 107 -3.02 -26.74 -11.95
C SER A 107 -1.76 -27.25 -11.23
N LYS A 108 -1.07 -26.37 -10.50
CA LYS A 108 0.13 -26.70 -9.71
C LYS A 108 -0.17 -27.06 -8.27
N LEU A 109 -1.42 -26.93 -7.83
CA LEU A 109 -1.80 -27.31 -6.47
C LEU A 109 -1.75 -28.85 -6.32
N PRO A 110 -1.19 -29.36 -5.22
CA PRO A 110 -1.20 -30.79 -4.95
C PRO A 110 -2.63 -31.31 -4.74
N GLN A 111 -2.84 -32.60 -4.95
CA GLN A 111 -4.09 -33.25 -4.53
C GLN A 111 -4.30 -33.05 -3.04
N GLY A 112 -5.51 -32.67 -2.62
CA GLY A 112 -5.79 -32.44 -1.21
C GLY A 112 -7.19 -31.92 -0.92
N ASP A 113 -7.41 -31.64 0.35
CA ASP A 113 -8.64 -31.02 0.85
C ASP A 113 -8.47 -29.50 0.86
N TYR A 114 -9.43 -28.81 0.26
CA TYR A 114 -9.38 -27.35 0.10
C TYR A 114 -10.68 -26.70 0.47
N VAL A 115 -10.60 -25.45 0.86
CA VAL A 115 -11.74 -24.53 0.94
C VAL A 115 -11.55 -23.43 -0.10
N VAL A 116 -12.56 -23.24 -0.95
CA VAL A 116 -12.58 -22.23 -2.00
C VAL A 116 -13.70 -21.24 -1.78
N GLN A 117 -13.46 -19.98 -2.12
CA GLN A 117 -14.44 -18.90 -2.07
C GLN A 117 -14.23 -17.93 -3.23
N ALA A 118 -15.32 -17.43 -3.81
CA ALA A 118 -15.31 -16.41 -4.84
C ALA A 118 -15.73 -15.07 -4.25
N VAL A 119 -15.07 -14.00 -4.68
CA VAL A 119 -15.39 -12.60 -4.33
C VAL A 119 -15.39 -11.76 -5.61
N LEU A 120 -16.38 -10.90 -5.79
CA LEU A 120 -16.44 -9.92 -6.86
C LEU A 120 -16.25 -8.52 -6.29
N ASP A 121 -15.10 -7.91 -6.54
CA ASP A 121 -14.85 -6.49 -6.30
C ASP A 121 -15.54 -5.66 -7.38
N THR A 122 -16.63 -5.00 -7.02
CA THR A 122 -17.42 -4.14 -7.92
C THR A 122 -17.01 -2.67 -7.87
N ALA A 123 -16.29 -2.28 -6.84
CA ALA A 123 -15.91 -0.89 -6.58
C ALA A 123 -14.51 -0.54 -7.10
N ASN A 124 -13.74 -1.53 -7.57
CA ASN A 124 -12.33 -1.40 -7.92
C ASN A 124 -11.51 -0.75 -6.79
N LYS A 125 -11.77 -1.19 -5.55
CA LYS A 125 -11.03 -0.77 -4.36
C LYS A 125 -10.06 -1.85 -3.96
N PHE A 126 -8.78 -1.50 -3.91
CA PHE A 126 -7.73 -2.45 -3.57
C PHE A 126 -7.78 -2.88 -2.09
N SER A 127 -7.55 -4.16 -1.85
CA SER A 127 -7.32 -4.72 -0.51
C SER A 127 -6.43 -5.95 -0.58
N TYR A 128 -5.38 -6.01 0.21
CA TYR A 128 -4.55 -7.21 0.36
C TYR A 128 -5.29 -8.42 0.92
N TYR A 129 -6.50 -8.24 1.45
CA TYR A 129 -7.35 -9.36 1.87
C TYR A 129 -8.15 -9.97 0.72
N GLY A 130 -8.16 -9.33 -0.46
CA GLY A 130 -8.96 -9.74 -1.62
C GLY A 130 -10.46 -9.57 -1.43
N ARG A 131 -10.88 -8.76 -0.44
CA ARG A 131 -12.28 -8.54 -0.10
C ARG A 131 -12.48 -7.25 0.71
N LEU A 132 -13.57 -6.54 0.45
CA LEU A 132 -13.96 -5.31 1.13
C LEU A 132 -15.48 -5.25 1.35
N PRO A 133 -15.96 -4.41 2.26
CA PRO A 133 -17.38 -4.08 2.34
C PRO A 133 -17.89 -3.53 1.01
N GLY A 134 -19.04 -4.08 0.58
CA GLY A 134 -19.66 -3.77 -0.72
C GLY A 134 -19.33 -4.80 -1.81
N ASP A 135 -18.30 -5.63 -1.66
CA ASP A 135 -18.05 -6.74 -2.56
C ASP A 135 -19.10 -7.82 -2.44
N ILE A 136 -19.29 -8.61 -3.49
CA ILE A 136 -20.24 -9.72 -3.53
C ILE A 136 -19.47 -11.03 -3.38
N GLU A 137 -19.86 -11.89 -2.46
CA GLU A 137 -19.15 -13.14 -2.16
C GLU A 137 -20.02 -14.39 -2.24
N SER A 138 -19.37 -15.53 -2.50
CA SER A 138 -19.95 -16.85 -2.32
C SER A 138 -19.80 -17.31 -0.86
N ASP A 139 -20.55 -18.34 -0.47
CA ASP A 139 -20.21 -19.10 0.72
C ASP A 139 -18.91 -19.88 0.49
N PRO A 140 -18.08 -20.11 1.55
CA PRO A 140 -16.94 -21.00 1.47
C PRO A 140 -17.38 -22.42 1.12
N THR A 141 -16.74 -23.03 0.12
CA THR A 141 -17.09 -24.36 -0.39
C THR A 141 -15.94 -25.32 -0.15
N PHE A 142 -16.26 -26.50 0.42
CA PHE A 142 -15.27 -27.55 0.65
C PHE A 142 -15.11 -28.44 -0.58
N LEU A 143 -13.86 -28.66 -0.97
CA LEU A 143 -13.44 -29.56 -2.05
C LEU A 143 -12.65 -30.72 -1.44
N ALA A 144 -13.29 -31.89 -1.32
CA ALA A 144 -12.67 -33.09 -0.75
C ALA A 144 -11.76 -33.76 -1.78
N HIS A 145 -10.52 -34.09 -1.38
CA HIS A 145 -9.55 -34.81 -2.21
C HIS A 145 -9.41 -34.26 -3.63
N TRP A 146 -9.60 -32.92 -3.76
CA TRP A 146 -9.63 -32.26 -5.05
C TRP A 146 -8.28 -32.37 -5.78
N THR A 147 -8.37 -32.65 -7.06
CA THR A 147 -7.23 -32.65 -7.98
C THR A 147 -7.57 -31.77 -9.17
N ALA A 148 -6.66 -30.88 -9.52
CA ALA A 148 -6.83 -29.95 -10.62
C ALA A 148 -7.13 -30.68 -11.94
N GLY A 149 -8.19 -30.25 -12.62
CA GLY A 149 -8.60 -30.81 -13.92
C GLY A 149 -9.20 -32.22 -13.86
N GLN A 150 -9.52 -32.73 -12.68
CA GLN A 150 -10.20 -34.05 -12.51
C GLN A 150 -11.59 -33.86 -11.87
N GLY A 151 -12.55 -34.66 -12.31
CA GLY A 151 -13.93 -34.60 -11.83
C GLY A 151 -14.72 -33.43 -12.42
N ASP A 152 -15.85 -33.14 -11.78
CA ASP A 152 -16.71 -32.03 -12.17
C ASP A 152 -16.10 -30.67 -11.84
N GLU A 153 -16.38 -29.66 -12.66
CA GLU A 153 -16.01 -28.28 -12.36
C GLU A 153 -16.61 -27.83 -11.03
N PRO A 154 -15.80 -27.26 -10.09
CA PRO A 154 -16.34 -26.67 -8.89
C PRO A 154 -17.27 -25.49 -9.23
N LYS A 155 -18.44 -25.45 -8.58
CA LYS A 155 -19.48 -24.44 -8.82
C LYS A 155 -19.65 -23.59 -7.58
N LEU A 156 -19.61 -22.27 -7.76
CA LEU A 156 -19.80 -21.28 -6.70
C LEU A 156 -20.90 -20.32 -7.11
N THR A 157 -21.63 -19.79 -6.14
CA THR A 157 -22.64 -18.76 -6.41
C THR A 157 -22.38 -17.55 -5.52
N LEU A 158 -22.27 -16.38 -6.09
CA LEU A 158 -22.16 -15.11 -5.38
C LEU A 158 -23.54 -14.76 -4.81
N VAL A 159 -23.72 -14.87 -3.50
CA VAL A 159 -25.03 -14.81 -2.85
C VAL A 159 -25.22 -13.67 -1.89
N LYS A 160 -24.14 -13.04 -1.39
CA LYS A 160 -24.28 -12.00 -0.37
C LYS A 160 -23.28 -10.87 -0.60
N THR A 161 -23.70 -9.66 -0.25
CA THR A 161 -22.80 -8.50 -0.18
C THR A 161 -22.11 -8.50 1.17
N ILE A 162 -20.80 -8.21 1.16
CA ILE A 162 -20.01 -8.08 2.38
C ILE A 162 -20.43 -6.80 3.10
N GLU A 163 -20.97 -6.94 4.29
CA GLU A 163 -21.40 -5.81 5.10
C GLU A 163 -20.22 -5.13 5.82
N PRO A 164 -20.26 -3.80 5.99
CA PRO A 164 -19.29 -3.10 6.81
C PRO A 164 -19.34 -3.60 8.25
N LYS A 165 -18.21 -4.08 8.77
CA LYS A 165 -18.11 -4.39 10.20
C LYS A 165 -17.99 -3.08 10.97
N THR A 166 -19.05 -2.66 11.63
CA THR A 166 -19.01 -1.53 12.57
C THR A 166 -18.18 -1.95 13.78
N ARG A 167 -17.08 -1.23 14.02
CA ARG A 167 -16.31 -1.33 15.27
C ARG A 167 -16.58 -0.08 16.08
N ASP A 168 -16.82 -0.26 17.37
CA ASP A 168 -16.77 0.88 18.28
C ASP A 168 -15.34 1.45 18.26
N TRP A 169 -15.19 2.69 17.84
CA TRP A 169 -13.92 3.37 17.74
C TRP A 169 -13.42 3.89 19.08
N LEU A 170 -14.26 3.86 20.10
CA LEU A 170 -13.90 4.25 21.47
C LEU A 170 -13.34 3.03 22.23
N SER A 171 -12.16 3.18 22.81
CA SER A 171 -11.56 2.11 23.58
C SER A 171 -12.44 1.68 24.76
N PRO A 172 -12.63 0.38 25.03
CA PRO A 172 -13.34 -0.07 26.22
C PRO A 172 -12.65 0.35 27.53
N LYS A 173 -11.38 0.76 27.48
CA LYS A 173 -10.63 1.25 28.65
C LYS A 173 -10.90 2.72 28.96
N MET A 174 -11.53 3.47 28.08
CA MET A 174 -11.93 4.86 28.32
C MET A 174 -13.08 4.93 29.30
N THR A 175 -13.04 5.90 30.20
CA THR A 175 -14.17 6.28 31.05
C THR A 175 -15.34 6.83 30.22
N ALA A 176 -16.53 6.90 30.78
CA ALA A 176 -17.68 7.48 30.11
C ALA A 176 -17.44 8.96 29.72
N ALA A 177 -16.79 9.73 30.59
CA ALA A 177 -16.44 11.12 30.32
C ALA A 177 -15.43 11.27 29.17
N GLU A 178 -14.40 10.42 29.12
CA GLU A 178 -13.43 10.40 28.02
C GLU A 178 -14.09 10.01 26.69
N LYS A 179 -14.99 9.02 26.70
CA LYS A 179 -15.74 8.62 25.50
C LYS A 179 -16.61 9.74 24.96
N GLN A 180 -17.37 10.39 25.86
CA GLN A 180 -18.20 11.54 25.48
C GLN A 180 -17.32 12.69 24.95
N GLY A 181 -16.26 13.03 25.67
CA GLY A 181 -15.34 14.11 25.26
C GLY A 181 -14.66 13.84 23.91
N ALA A 182 -14.20 12.60 23.66
CA ALA A 182 -13.64 12.21 22.37
C ALA A 182 -14.67 12.34 21.24
N THR A 183 -15.92 11.94 21.50
CA THR A 183 -17.03 12.05 20.53
C THR A 183 -17.32 13.52 20.20
N ASP A 184 -17.46 14.34 21.24
CA ASP A 184 -17.76 15.77 21.08
C ASP A 184 -16.62 16.58 20.47
N SER A 185 -15.38 16.12 20.63
CA SER A 185 -14.18 16.80 20.14
C SER A 185 -13.74 16.35 18.75
N THR A 186 -14.25 15.24 18.22
CA THR A 186 -13.88 14.72 16.89
C THR A 186 -14.87 15.22 15.83
N LYS A 187 -14.39 16.06 14.90
CA LYS A 187 -15.22 16.70 13.87
C LYS A 187 -14.80 16.26 12.48
N MET A 188 -15.76 15.99 11.60
CA MET A 188 -15.48 15.76 10.19
C MET A 188 -15.14 17.08 9.50
N PHE A 189 -14.05 17.08 8.77
CA PHE A 189 -13.71 18.10 7.80
C PHE A 189 -13.79 17.46 6.41
N ASP A 190 -14.64 18.01 5.55
CA ASP A 190 -14.82 17.58 4.17
C ASP A 190 -14.79 18.83 3.29
N PHE A 191 -13.68 19.02 2.60
CA PHE A 191 -13.38 20.24 1.85
C PHE A 191 -13.27 19.94 0.37
N VAL A 192 -14.13 20.53 -0.46
CA VAL A 192 -14.01 20.47 -1.92
C VAL A 192 -12.83 21.32 -2.36
N SER A 193 -11.80 20.67 -2.90
CA SER A 193 -10.62 21.36 -3.40
C SER A 193 -10.84 21.86 -4.84
N PRO A 194 -10.73 23.19 -5.07
CA PRO A 194 -10.84 23.74 -6.42
C PRO A 194 -9.79 23.19 -7.39
N SER A 195 -8.53 23.15 -6.99
CA SER A 195 -7.43 22.69 -7.86
C SER A 195 -7.52 21.22 -8.22
N LEU A 196 -7.83 20.35 -7.25
CA LEU A 196 -8.05 18.92 -7.51
C LEU A 196 -9.31 18.71 -8.35
N THR A 197 -10.39 19.45 -8.11
CA THR A 197 -11.63 19.40 -8.89
C THR A 197 -11.37 19.77 -10.34
N GLN A 198 -10.59 20.82 -10.58
CA GLN A 198 -10.18 21.23 -11.92
C GLN A 198 -9.34 20.14 -12.61
N PHE A 199 -8.38 19.54 -11.90
CA PHE A 199 -7.53 18.49 -12.46
C PHE A 199 -8.34 17.24 -12.86
N TRP A 200 -9.24 16.79 -11.99
CA TRP A 200 -10.00 15.55 -12.18
C TRP A 200 -11.28 15.74 -13.01
N GLY A 201 -11.72 16.97 -13.25
CA GLY A 201 -12.99 17.26 -13.93
C GLY A 201 -14.25 16.82 -13.16
N ARG A 202 -14.12 16.58 -11.86
CA ARG A 202 -15.19 16.18 -10.95
C ARG A 202 -14.89 16.67 -9.54
N SER A 203 -15.92 16.76 -8.69
CA SER A 203 -15.72 17.17 -7.28
C SER A 203 -14.72 16.26 -6.59
N MET A 204 -13.63 16.84 -6.11
CA MET A 204 -12.58 16.18 -5.34
C MET A 204 -12.44 16.83 -3.98
N HIS A 205 -12.23 15.99 -2.97
CA HIS A 205 -12.30 16.39 -1.58
C HIS A 205 -11.00 16.08 -0.84
N ILE A 206 -10.58 17.00 0.02
CA ILE A 206 -9.63 16.73 1.10
C ILE A 206 -10.44 16.49 2.36
N ARG A 207 -10.28 15.30 2.95
CA ARG A 207 -11.01 14.85 4.13
C ARG A 207 -10.10 14.67 5.32
N ALA A 208 -10.62 14.96 6.50
CA ALA A 208 -9.91 14.73 7.75
C ALA A 208 -10.89 14.56 8.92
N TRP A 209 -10.44 13.89 9.97
CA TRP A 209 -11.01 14.05 11.29
C TRP A 209 -10.20 15.12 12.04
N VAL A 210 -10.85 16.16 12.50
CA VAL A 210 -10.26 17.20 13.32
C VAL A 210 -10.56 16.89 14.78
N LEU A 211 -9.54 16.54 15.53
CA LEU A 211 -9.64 16.33 16.96
C LEU A 211 -9.25 17.61 17.71
N LEU A 212 -10.18 18.14 18.49
CA LEU A 212 -9.96 19.27 19.38
C LEU A 212 -9.46 18.79 20.75
N PRO A 213 -8.55 19.51 21.41
CA PRO A 213 -8.05 19.10 22.72
C PRO A 213 -9.13 19.18 23.81
N PRO A 214 -8.99 18.38 24.90
CA PRO A 214 -9.84 18.54 26.08
C PRO A 214 -9.86 20.01 26.57
N GLY A 215 -11.03 20.50 26.97
CA GLY A 215 -11.21 21.88 27.43
C GLY A 215 -11.22 22.93 26.32
N TYR A 216 -11.23 22.54 25.05
CA TYR A 216 -11.26 23.50 23.93
C TYR A 216 -12.41 24.52 24.04
N SER A 217 -13.61 24.09 24.42
CA SER A 217 -14.77 24.97 24.57
C SER A 217 -14.67 25.92 25.77
N ASP A 218 -13.94 25.52 26.82
CA ASP A 218 -13.81 26.27 28.08
C ASP A 218 -12.84 27.44 27.95
N HIS A 219 -11.98 27.43 26.93
CA HIS A 219 -10.98 28.45 26.66
C HIS A 219 -11.18 29.12 25.29
N PRO A 220 -12.25 29.94 25.10
CA PRO A 220 -12.67 30.43 23.78
C PRO A 220 -11.67 31.38 23.12
N LYS A 221 -10.72 31.94 23.88
CA LYS A 221 -9.67 32.84 23.36
C LYS A 221 -8.34 32.14 23.08
N GLU A 222 -8.18 30.90 23.52
CA GLU A 222 -6.94 30.14 23.34
C GLU A 222 -6.82 29.62 21.92
N ARG A 223 -5.61 29.70 21.36
CA ARG A 223 -5.24 29.11 20.08
C ARG A 223 -4.25 27.97 20.34
N TYR A 224 -4.32 26.97 19.50
CA TYR A 224 -3.59 25.71 19.71
C TYR A 224 -2.63 25.41 18.57
N PRO A 225 -1.45 24.84 18.85
CA PRO A 225 -0.62 24.23 17.83
C PRO A 225 -1.41 23.13 17.15
N THR A 226 -1.11 22.92 15.88
CA THR A 226 -1.83 21.94 15.04
C THR A 226 -0.88 20.92 14.46
N VAL A 227 -1.22 19.64 14.57
CA VAL A 227 -0.53 18.54 13.94
C VAL A 227 -1.37 18.05 12.77
N TYR A 228 -0.81 18.09 11.58
CA TYR A 228 -1.35 17.45 10.39
C TYR A 228 -0.76 16.05 10.31
N PHE A 229 -1.58 15.08 10.62
CA PHE A 229 -1.21 13.66 10.67
C PHE A 229 -1.70 12.94 9.43
N THR A 230 -0.83 12.14 8.80
CA THR A 230 -1.16 11.28 7.67
C THR A 230 -0.95 9.81 8.04
N HIS A 231 -1.86 8.95 7.60
CA HIS A 231 -1.72 7.51 7.79
C HIS A 231 -0.83 6.88 6.72
N GLY A 232 -0.42 5.63 6.89
CA GLY A 232 0.29 4.89 5.85
C GLY A 232 -0.64 4.24 4.82
N PHE A 233 -0.05 3.55 3.83
CA PHE A 233 -0.77 2.84 2.78
C PHE A 233 -1.82 1.88 3.36
N GLY A 234 -2.99 1.83 2.74
CA GLY A 234 -4.11 1.00 3.21
C GLY A 234 -4.86 1.57 4.42
N GLY A 235 -4.43 2.70 4.97
CA GLY A 235 -5.18 3.45 5.98
C GLY A 235 -6.52 3.94 5.42
N LYS A 236 -7.49 4.18 6.30
CA LYS A 236 -8.85 4.62 5.94
C LYS A 236 -9.35 5.63 6.94
N MET A 237 -10.22 6.52 6.49
CA MET A 237 -10.87 7.53 7.34
C MET A 237 -11.50 6.95 8.61
N GLU A 238 -12.10 5.75 8.53
CA GLU A 238 -12.72 5.10 9.68
C GLU A 238 -11.68 4.75 10.76
N TYR A 239 -10.45 4.37 10.34
CA TYR A 239 -9.38 4.04 11.28
C TYR A 239 -8.82 5.28 11.97
N ASN A 240 -8.84 6.44 11.32
CA ASN A 240 -8.44 7.69 11.92
C ASN A 240 -9.28 8.07 13.16
N LYS A 241 -10.53 7.60 13.28
CA LYS A 241 -11.32 7.76 14.51
C LYS A 241 -10.71 7.04 15.71
N PHE A 242 -10.16 5.83 15.52
CA PHE A 242 -9.47 5.12 16.60
C PHE A 242 -8.23 5.90 17.07
N THR A 243 -7.52 6.49 16.13
CA THR A 243 -6.39 7.37 16.43
C THR A 243 -6.87 8.62 17.18
N ALA A 244 -7.97 9.25 16.76
CA ALA A 244 -8.56 10.40 17.45
C ALA A 244 -8.93 10.06 18.90
N ALA A 245 -9.60 8.94 19.14
CA ALA A 245 -9.96 8.50 20.50
C ALA A 245 -8.72 8.29 21.38
N MET A 246 -7.70 7.62 20.85
CA MET A 246 -6.44 7.38 21.54
C MET A 246 -5.75 8.71 21.88
N LEU A 247 -5.62 9.64 20.93
CA LEU A 247 -5.01 10.94 21.13
C LEU A 247 -5.79 11.79 22.15
N TYR A 248 -7.14 11.77 22.09
CA TYR A 248 -7.97 12.45 23.08
C TYR A 248 -7.70 11.93 24.48
N GLN A 249 -7.70 10.61 24.66
CA GLN A 249 -7.41 9.98 25.94
C GLN A 249 -6.01 10.36 26.45
N ARG A 250 -4.99 10.35 25.59
CA ARG A 250 -3.62 10.72 25.97
C ARG A 250 -3.51 12.19 26.42
N MET A 251 -4.23 13.11 25.76
CA MET A 251 -4.30 14.50 26.18
C MET A 251 -5.08 14.65 27.49
N ALA A 252 -6.21 13.97 27.66
CA ALA A 252 -7.02 14.01 28.88
C ALA A 252 -6.27 13.45 30.09
N GLU A 253 -5.44 12.41 29.90
CA GLU A 253 -4.57 11.85 30.92
C GLU A 253 -3.30 12.71 31.22
N GLY A 254 -3.11 13.84 30.52
CA GLY A 254 -1.93 14.70 30.66
C GLY A 254 -0.61 14.08 30.15
N LYS A 255 -0.68 13.04 29.32
CA LYS A 255 0.49 12.42 28.68
C LYS A 255 0.94 13.17 27.43
N MET A 256 0.00 13.79 26.75
CA MET A 256 0.24 14.70 25.60
C MET A 256 -0.19 16.12 25.93
N PRO A 257 0.49 17.15 25.39
CA PRO A 257 0.05 18.53 25.51
C PRO A 257 -1.21 18.79 24.67
N PRO A 258 -2.00 19.82 25.02
CA PRO A 258 -3.21 20.16 24.27
C PRO A 258 -2.85 20.74 22.89
N MET A 259 -3.17 20.00 21.84
CA MET A 259 -2.98 20.37 20.44
C MET A 259 -4.19 19.96 19.61
N ILE A 260 -4.43 20.64 18.50
CA ILE A 260 -5.41 20.21 17.50
C ILE A 260 -4.71 19.18 16.60
N TRP A 261 -5.35 18.03 16.39
CA TRP A 261 -4.88 17.01 15.46
C TRP A 261 -5.81 16.94 14.26
N VAL A 262 -5.26 17.16 13.08
CA VAL A 262 -5.95 16.99 11.79
C VAL A 262 -5.49 15.66 11.21
N LEU A 263 -6.34 14.66 11.32
CA LEU A 263 -6.08 13.29 10.84
C LEU A 263 -6.53 13.19 9.39
N LEU A 264 -5.62 13.48 8.49
CA LEU A 264 -5.86 13.54 7.05
C LEU A 264 -6.11 12.16 6.45
N ASP A 265 -6.92 12.11 5.41
CA ASP A 265 -7.07 10.95 4.53
C ASP A 265 -6.19 11.15 3.31
N GLU A 266 -5.16 10.32 3.16
CA GLU A 266 -4.29 10.32 1.98
C GLU A 266 -4.64 9.20 1.00
N SER A 267 -5.73 8.48 1.25
CA SER A 267 -6.19 7.45 0.34
C SER A 267 -6.78 8.06 -0.95
N SER A 268 -6.40 7.50 -2.07
CA SER A 268 -6.92 7.86 -3.38
C SER A 268 -7.56 6.65 -4.06
N PRO A 269 -8.36 6.82 -5.12
CA PRO A 269 -8.84 5.70 -5.92
C PRO A 269 -7.73 4.83 -6.54
N ARG A 270 -6.48 5.32 -6.49
CA ARG A 270 -5.29 4.65 -7.04
C ARG A 270 -4.30 4.21 -5.96
N GLY A 271 -4.73 4.12 -4.70
CA GLY A 271 -3.93 3.72 -3.57
C GLY A 271 -3.66 4.88 -2.62
N THR A 272 -2.49 5.51 -2.67
CA THR A 272 -2.14 6.73 -1.91
C THR A 272 -1.91 7.92 -2.85
N ASP A 273 -2.01 9.15 -2.33
CA ASP A 273 -1.62 10.37 -3.05
C ASP A 273 -0.33 10.99 -2.53
N GLU A 274 0.19 10.50 -1.38
CA GLU A 274 1.42 10.97 -0.71
C GLU A 274 1.42 12.49 -0.45
N PHE A 275 0.30 13.17 -0.56
CA PHE A 275 0.23 14.64 -0.63
C PHE A 275 1.28 15.24 -1.56
N ALA A 276 1.64 14.54 -2.63
CA ALA A 276 2.56 14.99 -3.65
C ALA A 276 1.82 15.62 -4.84
N ASP A 277 2.41 16.68 -5.42
CA ASP A 277 1.91 17.23 -6.67
C ASP A 277 2.36 16.31 -7.80
N SER A 278 1.40 15.66 -8.46
CA SER A 278 1.64 14.62 -9.46
C SER A 278 0.94 14.91 -10.78
N VAL A 279 1.62 14.62 -11.89
CA VAL A 279 1.02 14.72 -13.24
C VAL A 279 -0.11 13.73 -13.47
N ASN A 280 -0.17 12.65 -12.67
CA ASN A 280 -1.18 11.61 -12.76
C ASN A 280 -2.29 11.74 -11.71
N ASN A 281 -1.96 12.19 -10.49
CA ASN A 281 -2.90 12.27 -9.36
C ASN A 281 -3.41 13.68 -9.06
N GLY A 282 -2.76 14.72 -9.57
CA GLY A 282 -3.13 16.11 -9.33
C GLY A 282 -2.30 16.79 -8.23
N PRO A 283 -2.57 18.07 -7.96
CA PRO A 283 -1.76 18.92 -7.09
C PRO A 283 -2.15 18.78 -5.62
N TRP A 284 -1.95 17.61 -5.01
CA TRP A 284 -2.38 17.33 -3.62
C TRP A 284 -1.64 18.13 -2.57
N GLY A 285 -0.32 18.34 -2.73
CA GLY A 285 0.46 19.17 -1.82
C GLY A 285 0.05 20.63 -1.87
N GLN A 286 -0.17 21.16 -3.07
CA GLN A 286 -0.69 22.51 -3.27
C GLN A 286 -2.11 22.66 -2.68
N ALA A 287 -3.00 21.71 -2.96
CA ALA A 287 -4.36 21.71 -2.46
C ALA A 287 -4.41 21.67 -0.91
N LEU A 288 -3.57 20.85 -0.28
CA LEU A 288 -3.47 20.84 1.18
C LEU A 288 -2.98 22.18 1.73
N THR A 289 -1.85 22.69 1.19
CA THR A 289 -1.16 23.83 1.80
C THR A 289 -1.80 25.17 1.49
N GLN A 290 -2.40 25.34 0.30
CA GLN A 290 -2.94 26.62 -0.15
C GLN A 290 -4.46 26.71 -0.04
N GLU A 291 -5.17 25.59 0.10
CA GLU A 291 -6.63 25.56 0.13
C GLU A 291 -7.17 25.02 1.47
N ALA A 292 -6.85 23.76 1.82
CA ALA A 292 -7.43 23.08 2.98
C ALA A 292 -6.92 23.64 4.31
N ILE A 293 -5.60 23.86 4.47
CA ILE A 293 -5.02 24.43 5.70
C ILE A 293 -5.60 25.82 5.99
N PRO A 294 -5.66 26.78 5.04
CA PRO A 294 -6.34 28.05 5.28
C PRO A 294 -7.83 27.92 5.64
N ALA A 295 -8.54 26.92 5.07
CA ALA A 295 -9.93 26.67 5.43
C ALA A 295 -10.07 26.17 6.88
N LEU A 296 -9.23 25.23 7.30
CA LEU A 296 -9.16 24.73 8.68
C LEU A 296 -8.85 25.85 9.67
N GLU A 297 -7.89 26.72 9.37
CA GLU A 297 -7.48 27.82 10.24
C GLU A 297 -8.54 28.93 10.39
N ARG A 298 -9.45 29.05 9.43
CA ARG A 298 -10.64 29.90 9.55
C ARG A 298 -11.71 29.28 10.44
N GLN A 299 -11.81 27.96 10.44
CA GLN A 299 -12.86 27.24 11.16
C GLN A 299 -12.50 26.94 12.61
N TYR A 300 -11.21 26.73 12.91
CA TYR A 300 -10.73 26.33 14.23
C TYR A 300 -9.70 27.30 14.78
N ARG A 301 -9.55 27.35 16.11
CA ARG A 301 -8.58 28.19 16.81
C ARG A 301 -7.17 27.59 16.74
N MET A 302 -6.62 27.52 15.54
CA MET A 302 -5.25 27.10 15.27
C MET A 302 -4.30 28.28 15.37
N ASP A 303 -3.02 28.05 15.70
CA ASP A 303 -1.99 29.11 15.77
C ASP A 303 -1.79 29.86 14.45
N ALA A 304 -2.06 29.23 13.33
CA ALA A 304 -2.02 29.78 11.98
C ALA A 304 -0.68 30.47 11.62
N LYS A 305 0.42 29.90 12.08
CA LYS A 305 1.80 30.36 11.81
C LYS A 305 2.73 29.16 11.68
N PRO A 306 3.89 29.27 11.00
CA PRO A 306 4.80 28.14 10.79
C PRO A 306 5.16 27.41 12.08
N SER A 307 5.58 28.12 13.13
CA SER A 307 5.94 27.50 14.41
C SER A 307 4.77 26.87 15.19
N GLY A 308 3.58 26.89 14.65
CA GLY A 308 2.39 26.23 15.20
C GLY A 308 1.77 25.19 14.27
N ARG A 309 2.39 24.90 13.11
CA ARG A 309 1.97 23.87 12.16
C ARG A 309 2.99 22.75 12.11
N PHE A 310 2.62 21.56 12.48
CA PHE A 310 3.50 20.41 12.53
C PHE A 310 2.98 19.28 11.64
N LEU A 311 3.92 18.48 11.14
CA LEU A 311 3.66 17.31 10.33
C LEU A 311 4.05 16.05 11.12
N ASN A 312 3.21 15.03 11.08
CA ASN A 312 3.51 13.70 11.59
C ASN A 312 2.82 12.65 10.73
N GLY A 313 3.53 11.60 10.40
CA GLY A 313 3.00 10.50 9.60
C GLY A 313 3.84 9.26 9.76
N HIS A 314 3.28 8.13 9.32
CA HIS A 314 3.92 6.83 9.41
C HIS A 314 3.87 6.11 8.06
N SER A 315 4.97 5.42 7.67
CA SER A 315 5.03 4.70 6.39
C SER A 315 4.88 5.66 5.20
N SER A 316 3.95 5.42 4.28
CA SER A 316 3.62 6.37 3.20
C SER A 316 3.30 7.76 3.77
N GLY A 317 2.51 7.85 4.87
CA GLY A 317 2.31 9.13 5.55
C GLY A 317 3.59 9.74 6.14
N GLY A 318 4.57 8.93 6.50
CA GLY A 318 5.90 9.39 6.88
C GLY A 318 6.64 10.05 5.73
N TRP A 319 6.58 9.45 4.54
CA TRP A 319 7.14 10.02 3.32
C TRP A 319 6.41 11.31 2.94
N ALA A 320 5.08 11.29 2.93
CA ALA A 320 4.25 12.45 2.63
C ALA A 320 4.61 13.66 3.51
N THR A 321 4.83 13.44 4.82
CA THR A 321 5.21 14.52 5.74
C THR A 321 6.63 15.03 5.55
N LEU A 322 7.59 14.17 5.18
CA LEU A 322 8.92 14.59 4.75
C LEU A 322 8.85 15.42 3.47
N TRP A 323 8.12 14.92 2.48
CA TRP A 323 7.91 15.61 1.21
C TRP A 323 7.31 17.00 1.38
N LEU A 324 6.25 17.11 2.17
CA LEU A 324 5.60 18.39 2.48
C LEU A 324 6.55 19.36 3.20
N GLN A 325 7.35 18.86 4.16
CA GLN A 325 8.31 19.70 4.88
C GLN A 325 9.41 20.24 3.96
N VAL A 326 9.95 19.38 3.09
CA VAL A 326 11.04 19.76 2.16
C VAL A 326 10.52 20.64 1.02
N THR A 327 9.29 20.40 0.56
CA THR A 327 8.69 21.17 -0.54
C THR A 327 8.15 22.51 -0.09
N TYR A 328 7.60 22.59 1.13
CA TYR A 328 7.00 23.80 1.69
C TYR A 328 7.65 24.21 3.03
N PRO A 329 8.98 24.44 3.10
CA PRO A 329 9.71 24.60 4.36
C PRO A 329 9.30 25.86 5.15
N LYS A 330 8.66 26.85 4.50
CA LYS A 330 8.16 28.07 5.13
C LYS A 330 6.79 27.91 5.79
N ILE A 331 6.05 26.86 5.45
CA ILE A 331 4.67 26.66 5.93
C ILE A 331 4.67 25.97 7.29
N PHE A 332 5.55 24.98 7.48
CA PHE A 332 5.57 24.11 8.65
C PHE A 332 6.73 24.42 9.59
N GLY A 333 6.50 24.23 10.88
CA GLY A 333 7.50 24.38 11.94
C GLY A 333 8.36 23.17 12.16
N GLY A 334 8.00 22.03 11.56
CA GLY A 334 8.75 20.80 11.58
C GLY A 334 7.92 19.56 11.22
N THR A 335 8.61 18.53 10.78
CA THR A 335 8.06 17.19 10.57
C THR A 335 8.67 16.21 11.56
N TRP A 336 7.84 15.30 12.09
CA TRP A 336 8.24 14.12 12.85
C TRP A 336 7.77 12.90 12.08
N SER A 337 8.58 12.52 11.10
CA SER A 337 8.32 11.39 10.22
C SER A 337 8.71 10.08 10.90
N THR A 338 7.92 9.04 10.74
CA THR A 338 8.15 7.73 11.35
C THR A 338 8.10 6.62 10.31
N SER A 339 9.16 5.82 10.24
CA SER A 339 9.37 4.75 9.24
C SER A 339 8.85 5.15 7.86
N PRO A 340 9.35 6.27 7.26
CA PRO A 340 8.87 6.74 5.97
C PRO A 340 9.14 5.72 4.88
N ASP A 341 8.29 5.68 3.86
CA ASP A 341 8.61 5.03 2.59
C ASP A 341 9.94 5.57 2.03
N PRO A 342 10.60 4.91 1.08
CA PRO A 342 11.97 5.26 0.69
C PRO A 342 12.15 6.74 0.34
N SER A 343 12.96 7.42 1.12
CA SER A 343 13.29 8.85 0.96
C SER A 343 14.54 9.12 0.13
N ASP A 344 15.21 8.05 -0.29
CA ASP A 344 16.35 8.01 -1.22
C ASP A 344 16.23 6.73 -2.04
N PHE A 345 16.07 6.85 -3.34
CA PHE A 345 15.84 5.69 -4.20
C PHE A 345 17.13 4.92 -4.58
N HIS A 346 18.31 5.31 -4.05
CA HIS A 346 19.45 4.41 -3.98
C HIS A 346 19.25 3.27 -2.96
N ASP A 347 18.18 3.34 -2.19
CA ASP A 347 17.74 2.27 -1.30
C ASP A 347 16.21 2.19 -1.28
N PHE A 348 15.63 1.72 -2.37
CA PHE A 348 14.20 1.47 -2.47
C PHE A 348 13.89 0.09 -1.85
N THR A 349 13.71 0.07 -0.52
CA THR A 349 13.52 -1.17 0.25
C THR A 349 14.67 -2.19 0.09
N GLY A 350 15.91 -1.70 0.06
CA GLY A 350 17.11 -2.52 -0.16
C GLY A 350 17.56 -2.62 -1.61
N ILE A 351 16.92 -1.90 -2.54
CA ILE A 351 17.22 -1.95 -3.98
C ILE A 351 17.72 -0.59 -4.44
N ASP A 352 18.89 -0.54 -5.08
CA ASP A 352 19.36 0.68 -5.76
C ASP A 352 18.69 0.78 -7.15
N LEU A 353 17.67 1.66 -7.26
CA LEU A 353 16.96 1.86 -8.53
C LEU A 353 17.81 2.54 -9.61
N TYR A 354 18.91 3.21 -9.23
CA TYR A 354 19.79 3.91 -10.15
C TYR A 354 20.97 3.07 -10.64
N ALA A 355 21.13 1.86 -10.12
CA ALA A 355 22.17 0.94 -10.55
C ALA A 355 22.00 0.57 -12.03
N ALA A 356 23.11 0.39 -12.74
CA ALA A 356 23.08 -0.11 -14.11
C ALA A 356 22.41 -1.49 -14.14
N HIS A 357 21.38 -1.65 -14.99
CA HIS A 357 20.59 -2.88 -15.09
C HIS A 357 19.89 -3.28 -13.79
N ALA A 358 19.41 -2.31 -13.02
CA ALA A 358 18.63 -2.56 -11.81
C ALA A 358 17.44 -3.47 -12.10
N ASN A 359 17.19 -4.39 -11.16
CA ASN A 359 16.04 -5.31 -11.22
C ASN A 359 15.45 -5.40 -9.83
N VAL A 360 14.12 -5.21 -9.69
CA VAL A 360 13.47 -5.20 -8.37
C VAL A 360 13.14 -6.60 -7.84
N PHE A 361 13.26 -7.64 -8.67
CA PHE A 361 12.97 -9.00 -8.23
C PHE A 361 14.21 -9.75 -7.72
N ARG A 362 15.39 -9.41 -8.20
CA ARG A 362 16.63 -10.11 -7.88
C ARG A 362 17.85 -9.20 -7.95
N GLY A 363 18.79 -9.46 -7.07
CA GLY A 363 20.11 -8.85 -7.11
C GLY A 363 20.97 -9.35 -8.28
N PRO A 364 22.17 -8.74 -8.46
CA PRO A 364 23.11 -9.15 -9.51
C PRO A 364 23.54 -10.61 -9.43
N ASP A 365 23.52 -11.20 -8.25
CA ASP A 365 23.83 -12.61 -7.98
C ASP A 365 22.61 -13.56 -8.18
N GLY A 366 21.45 -13.02 -8.57
CA GLY A 366 20.21 -13.77 -8.74
C GLY A 366 19.41 -13.97 -7.44
N THR A 367 19.91 -13.51 -6.29
CA THR A 367 19.19 -13.61 -5.01
C THR A 367 17.90 -12.78 -5.04
N PRO A 368 16.72 -13.35 -4.68
CA PRO A 368 15.48 -12.60 -4.64
C PRO A 368 15.54 -11.44 -3.62
N TYR A 369 15.09 -10.26 -4.00
CA TYR A 369 14.94 -9.15 -3.06
C TYR A 369 13.77 -9.39 -2.11
N PRO A 370 14.02 -9.36 -0.79
CA PRO A 370 12.96 -9.38 0.20
C PRO A 370 12.23 -8.02 0.24
N ILE A 371 10.94 -8.03 0.55
CA ILE A 371 10.15 -6.81 0.78
C ILE A 371 9.53 -6.79 2.18
N ILE A 372 9.26 -7.96 2.75
CA ILE A 372 8.66 -8.08 4.07
C ILE A 372 9.51 -9.00 4.92
N ARG A 373 9.90 -8.51 6.11
CA ARG A 373 10.58 -9.31 7.14
C ARG A 373 9.85 -9.22 8.49
N ASP A 374 9.94 -10.27 9.27
CA ASP A 374 9.61 -10.27 10.70
C ASP A 374 10.82 -10.74 11.48
N LYS A 375 11.42 -9.84 12.26
CA LYS A 375 12.60 -10.12 13.11
C LYS A 375 13.72 -10.84 12.35
N GLY A 376 14.03 -10.34 11.16
CA GLY A 376 15.09 -10.87 10.30
C GLY A 376 14.71 -12.06 9.42
N LYS A 377 13.52 -12.66 9.62
CA LYS A 377 13.02 -13.71 8.74
C LYS A 377 12.27 -13.09 7.57
N VAL A 378 12.67 -13.42 6.34
CA VAL A 378 11.94 -13.01 5.12
C VAL A 378 10.57 -13.70 5.08
N MET A 379 9.53 -12.89 4.91
CA MET A 379 8.14 -13.33 4.85
C MET A 379 7.57 -13.26 3.43
N ALA A 380 8.03 -12.30 2.64
CA ALA A 380 7.69 -12.15 1.22
C ALA A 380 8.83 -11.47 0.46
N THR A 381 8.93 -11.79 -0.83
CA THR A 381 9.82 -11.14 -1.78
C THR A 381 9.08 -10.03 -2.53
N PHE A 382 9.83 -9.08 -3.11
CA PHE A 382 9.26 -8.00 -3.92
C PHE A 382 8.45 -8.58 -5.10
N LYS A 383 8.96 -9.64 -5.73
CA LYS A 383 8.25 -10.35 -6.81
C LYS A 383 6.89 -10.91 -6.35
N GLU A 384 6.85 -11.57 -5.18
CA GLU A 384 5.60 -12.14 -4.65
C GLU A 384 4.57 -11.05 -4.35
N LEU A 385 4.99 -9.93 -3.77
CA LEU A 385 4.09 -8.80 -3.50
C LEU A 385 3.55 -8.21 -4.80
N THR A 386 4.41 -7.95 -5.79
CA THR A 386 3.99 -7.43 -7.11
C THR A 386 2.99 -8.36 -7.79
N GLN A 387 3.28 -9.67 -7.82
CA GLN A 387 2.40 -10.65 -8.44
C GLN A 387 1.06 -10.78 -7.70
N LEU A 388 1.06 -10.71 -6.37
CA LEU A 388 -0.17 -10.66 -5.58
C LEU A 388 -1.01 -9.44 -5.95
N GLU A 389 -0.40 -8.25 -6.01
CA GLU A 389 -1.10 -7.02 -6.37
C GLU A 389 -1.71 -7.10 -7.77
N ASP A 390 -0.98 -7.64 -8.75
CA ASP A 390 -1.47 -7.79 -10.12
C ASP A 390 -2.69 -8.72 -10.22
N VAL A 391 -2.76 -9.77 -9.39
CA VAL A 391 -3.93 -10.65 -9.34
C VAL A 391 -5.09 -10.02 -8.59
N LEU A 392 -4.84 -9.35 -7.46
CA LEU A 392 -5.90 -8.68 -6.69
C LEU A 392 -6.52 -7.51 -7.43
N GLY A 393 -5.73 -6.76 -8.22
CA GLY A 393 -6.23 -5.65 -9.02
C GLY A 393 -5.13 -4.63 -9.33
N HIS A 394 -4.78 -4.50 -10.58
CA HIS A 394 -3.69 -3.65 -11.08
C HIS A 394 -3.94 -2.12 -10.94
N TYR A 395 -4.99 -1.72 -10.26
CA TYR A 395 -5.41 -0.32 -10.14
C TYR A 395 -5.10 0.31 -8.78
N GLY A 396 -4.63 -0.42 -7.78
CA GLY A 396 -4.56 0.16 -6.45
C GLY A 396 -3.64 -0.49 -5.43
N GLY A 397 -2.76 -1.43 -5.79
CA GLY A 397 -1.72 -1.94 -4.90
C GLY A 397 -0.67 -0.89 -4.57
N GLN A 398 0.13 -1.09 -3.52
CA GLN A 398 1.12 -0.10 -3.09
C GLN A 398 2.18 0.17 -4.17
N VAL A 399 2.65 -0.89 -4.83
CA VAL A 399 3.63 -0.77 -5.91
C VAL A 399 3.07 0.06 -7.08
N ARG A 400 1.83 -0.21 -7.48
CA ARG A 400 1.15 0.56 -8.53
C ARG A 400 0.80 1.99 -8.11
N SER A 401 0.53 2.21 -6.82
CA SER A 401 0.25 3.57 -6.33
C SER A 401 1.45 4.48 -6.45
N PHE A 402 2.67 3.96 -6.28
CA PHE A 402 3.89 4.72 -6.51
C PHE A 402 4.04 5.16 -7.98
N ASP A 403 3.71 4.30 -8.95
CA ASP A 403 3.67 4.73 -10.35
C ASP A 403 2.67 5.88 -10.54
N TRP A 404 1.48 5.81 -9.94
CA TRP A 404 0.48 6.88 -10.03
C TRP A 404 0.94 8.19 -9.41
N VAL A 405 1.76 8.15 -8.37
CA VAL A 405 2.28 9.35 -7.72
C VAL A 405 3.54 9.87 -8.43
N PHE A 406 4.51 9.00 -8.70
CA PHE A 406 5.88 9.41 -9.01
C PHE A 406 6.24 9.33 -10.49
N SER A 407 5.53 8.54 -11.31
CA SER A 407 5.91 8.31 -12.71
C SER A 407 5.47 9.42 -13.67
N PRO A 408 6.17 9.60 -14.79
CA PRO A 408 5.68 10.41 -15.88
C PRO A 408 4.41 9.79 -16.46
N ARG A 409 3.61 10.62 -17.16
CA ARG A 409 2.42 10.15 -17.86
C ARG A 409 2.79 9.58 -19.22
N GLY A 410 2.41 8.33 -19.46
CA GLY A 410 2.57 7.66 -20.73
C GLY A 410 1.59 8.18 -21.81
N SER A 411 1.83 7.77 -23.06
CA SER A 411 1.04 8.17 -24.21
C SER A 411 -0.42 7.67 -24.19
N ASP A 412 -0.70 6.63 -23.41
CA ASP A 412 -2.06 6.10 -23.18
C ASP A 412 -2.81 6.82 -22.04
N GLY A 413 -2.18 7.84 -21.43
CA GLY A 413 -2.72 8.61 -20.31
C GLY A 413 -2.59 7.95 -18.95
N ARG A 414 -1.90 6.80 -18.84
CA ARG A 414 -1.56 6.14 -17.60
C ARG A 414 -0.11 6.48 -17.18
N PRO A 415 0.26 6.27 -15.92
CA PRO A 415 1.66 6.38 -15.53
C PRO A 415 2.51 5.31 -16.24
N GLU A 416 3.71 5.67 -16.64
CA GLU A 416 4.70 4.71 -17.10
C GLU A 416 5.20 3.90 -15.90
N PRO A 417 5.23 2.55 -15.99
CA PRO A 417 5.63 1.72 -14.86
C PRO A 417 7.12 1.87 -14.57
N MET A 418 7.49 1.96 -13.31
CA MET A 418 8.88 2.08 -12.86
C MET A 418 9.71 0.84 -13.28
N PHE A 419 9.07 -0.31 -13.39
CA PHE A 419 9.71 -1.56 -13.80
C PHE A 419 8.76 -2.47 -14.56
N ASN A 420 9.31 -3.43 -15.30
CA ASN A 420 8.51 -4.48 -15.96
C ASN A 420 8.00 -5.50 -14.93
N HIS A 421 6.70 -5.61 -14.73
CA HIS A 421 6.06 -6.48 -13.73
C HIS A 421 6.26 -7.99 -13.96
N TYR A 422 6.74 -8.41 -15.14
CA TYR A 422 7.04 -9.82 -15.44
C TYR A 422 8.51 -10.16 -15.17
N THR A 423 9.42 -9.26 -15.52
CA THR A 423 10.88 -9.51 -15.44
C THR A 423 11.53 -8.86 -14.23
N GLY A 424 10.93 -7.81 -13.68
CA GLY A 424 11.48 -6.98 -12.61
C GLY A 424 12.49 -5.93 -13.08
N ASP A 425 12.76 -5.83 -14.39
CA ASP A 425 13.74 -4.90 -14.93
C ASP A 425 13.25 -3.46 -14.78
N VAL A 426 14.06 -2.62 -14.17
CA VAL A 426 13.76 -1.20 -13.92
C VAL A 426 13.88 -0.41 -15.22
N ASP A 427 12.95 0.51 -15.46
CA ASP A 427 13.04 1.47 -16.55
C ASP A 427 13.90 2.66 -16.13
N PRO A 428 15.11 2.83 -16.70
CA PRO A 428 16.02 3.87 -16.30
C PRO A 428 15.51 5.29 -16.61
N ALA A 429 14.64 5.46 -17.60
CA ALA A 429 14.07 6.78 -17.93
C ALA A 429 13.01 7.17 -16.88
N VAL A 430 12.19 6.22 -16.45
CA VAL A 430 11.18 6.45 -15.40
C VAL A 430 11.85 6.75 -14.07
N VAL A 431 12.85 5.97 -13.65
CA VAL A 431 13.53 6.23 -12.37
C VAL A 431 14.37 7.53 -12.40
N ALA A 432 14.88 7.95 -13.54
CA ALA A 432 15.51 9.27 -13.68
C ALA A 432 14.49 10.41 -13.48
N TYR A 433 13.25 10.22 -13.94
CA TYR A 433 12.16 11.16 -13.67
C TYR A 433 11.81 11.16 -12.17
N TRP A 434 11.70 9.98 -11.52
CA TRP A 434 11.47 9.86 -10.07
C TRP A 434 12.55 10.61 -9.27
N GLN A 435 13.84 10.43 -9.64
CA GLN A 435 14.96 11.10 -8.99
C GLN A 435 14.80 12.62 -9.01
N GLN A 436 14.52 13.16 -10.19
CA GLN A 436 14.45 14.62 -10.36
C GLN A 436 13.25 15.25 -9.68
N HIS A 437 12.14 14.51 -9.54
CA HIS A 437 10.88 15.07 -9.10
C HIS A 437 10.48 14.68 -7.68
N TYR A 438 10.85 13.46 -7.22
CA TYR A 438 10.29 12.88 -5.98
C TYR A 438 11.32 12.29 -5.02
N ASP A 439 12.58 12.08 -5.42
CA ASP A 439 13.62 11.63 -4.49
C ASP A 439 13.94 12.76 -3.50
N ILE A 440 13.61 12.55 -2.21
CA ILE A 440 13.76 13.57 -1.18
C ILE A 440 15.22 13.88 -0.93
N ALA A 441 16.07 12.87 -0.87
CA ALA A 441 17.52 13.04 -0.65
C ALA A 441 18.17 13.83 -1.79
N TYR A 442 17.85 13.46 -3.04
CA TYR A 442 18.30 14.21 -4.22
C TYR A 442 17.82 15.66 -4.18
N ARG A 443 16.55 15.88 -3.90
CA ARG A 443 15.96 17.23 -3.81
C ARG A 443 16.64 18.07 -2.73
N VAL A 444 16.86 17.52 -1.55
CA VAL A 444 17.58 18.22 -0.46
C VAL A 444 18.99 18.57 -0.90
N ALA A 445 19.75 17.62 -1.47
CA ALA A 445 21.11 17.86 -1.93
C ALA A 445 21.18 18.98 -2.99
N GLN A 446 20.28 18.96 -3.99
CA GLN A 446 20.28 19.93 -5.08
C GLN A 446 19.78 21.33 -4.66
N GLN A 447 18.77 21.38 -3.79
CA GLN A 447 18.09 22.62 -3.46
C GLN A 447 18.52 23.23 -2.11
N TRP A 448 19.45 22.61 -1.38
CA TRP A 448 19.91 23.09 -0.08
C TRP A 448 20.29 24.57 -0.04
N PRO A 449 21.00 25.15 -1.04
CA PRO A 449 21.32 26.57 -1.05
C PRO A 449 20.09 27.48 -0.98
N THR A 450 18.94 27.02 -1.45
CA THR A 450 17.67 27.77 -1.47
C THR A 450 16.75 27.46 -0.29
N ILE A 451 16.62 26.17 0.07
CA ILE A 451 15.67 25.72 1.10
C ILE A 451 16.27 25.56 2.49
N GLY A 452 17.60 25.39 2.57
CA GLY A 452 18.30 25.03 3.81
C GLY A 452 18.07 26.04 4.94
N HIS A 453 17.99 27.35 4.62
CA HIS A 453 17.68 28.38 5.62
C HIS A 453 16.33 28.12 6.32
N ASP A 454 15.30 27.75 5.56
CA ASP A 454 13.95 27.55 6.07
C ASP A 454 13.69 26.12 6.57
N LEU A 455 14.55 25.15 6.18
CA LEU A 455 14.39 23.75 6.51
C LEU A 455 15.19 23.34 7.76
N ARG A 456 16.33 23.99 8.01
CA ARG A 456 17.30 23.61 9.06
C ARG A 456 16.64 23.41 10.44
N GLY A 457 16.86 22.22 11.03
CA GLY A 457 16.33 21.83 12.34
C GLY A 457 14.85 21.47 12.36
N LYS A 458 14.22 21.27 11.18
CA LYS A 458 12.80 20.96 11.08
C LYS A 458 12.49 19.53 10.67
N VAL A 459 13.50 18.73 10.33
CA VAL A 459 13.32 17.33 9.99
C VAL A 459 13.71 16.45 11.17
N HIS A 460 12.76 15.66 11.66
CA HIS A 460 12.94 14.65 12.69
C HIS A 460 12.42 13.34 12.14
N LEU A 461 13.28 12.33 12.01
CA LEU A 461 12.94 11.02 11.49
C LEU A 461 13.21 9.94 12.52
N TYR A 462 12.27 9.02 12.66
CA TYR A 462 12.37 7.84 13.52
C TYR A 462 12.13 6.59 12.71
N VAL A 463 13.01 5.61 12.83
CA VAL A 463 12.86 4.32 12.16
C VAL A 463 13.41 3.20 13.04
N GLY A 464 12.81 2.02 12.95
CA GLY A 464 13.30 0.83 13.63
C GLY A 464 14.42 0.16 12.83
N THR A 465 15.49 -0.32 13.50
CA THR A 465 16.59 -1.04 12.81
C THR A 465 16.16 -2.42 12.26
N ALA A 466 15.01 -2.91 12.70
CA ALA A 466 14.38 -4.12 12.18
C ALA A 466 13.07 -3.81 11.44
N ASP A 467 13.01 -2.64 10.78
CA ASP A 467 11.80 -2.22 10.04
C ASP A 467 11.34 -3.32 9.10
N THR A 468 10.05 -3.63 9.13
CA THR A 468 9.45 -4.75 8.42
C THR A 468 9.63 -4.65 6.91
N PHE A 469 9.66 -3.43 6.36
CA PHE A 469 9.76 -3.15 4.94
C PHE A 469 11.13 -2.62 4.50
N TYR A 470 12.17 -2.78 5.35
CA TYR A 470 13.55 -2.35 5.08
C TYR A 470 13.70 -0.83 4.87
N LEU A 471 12.83 -0.02 5.51
CA LEU A 471 12.82 1.44 5.32
C LEU A 471 13.95 2.16 6.05
N ASP A 472 14.67 1.46 6.93
CA ASP A 472 15.84 1.98 7.63
C ASP A 472 17.01 2.32 6.68
N GLY A 473 17.16 1.60 5.57
CA GLY A 473 18.22 1.84 4.58
C GLY A 473 18.13 3.23 3.92
N ALA A 474 16.97 3.58 3.37
CA ALA A 474 16.73 4.89 2.78
C ALA A 474 16.86 6.03 3.80
N ALA A 475 16.45 5.80 5.05
CA ALA A 475 16.63 6.77 6.13
C ALA A 475 18.10 7.06 6.41
N HIS A 476 18.96 6.03 6.41
CA HIS A 476 20.43 6.21 6.56
C HIS A 476 21.03 7.03 5.42
N LYS A 477 20.57 6.83 4.18
CA LYS A 477 21.05 7.60 3.04
C LYS A 477 20.64 9.07 3.13
N LEU A 478 19.39 9.35 3.48
CA LEU A 478 18.91 10.72 3.68
C LEU A 478 19.67 11.41 4.84
N ASP A 479 19.93 10.70 5.94
CA ASP A 479 20.73 11.20 7.08
C ASP A 479 22.14 11.60 6.60
N ALA A 480 22.80 10.73 5.80
CA ALA A 480 24.11 11.01 5.25
C ALA A 480 24.13 12.28 4.37
N VAL A 481 23.07 12.54 3.60
CA VAL A 481 22.91 13.77 2.84
C VAL A 481 22.87 14.99 3.76
N PHE A 482 22.04 14.97 4.80
CA PHE A 482 21.96 16.08 5.76
C PHE A 482 23.27 16.29 6.53
N GLN A 483 23.97 15.22 6.91
CA GLN A 483 25.28 15.31 7.55
C GLN A 483 26.32 15.96 6.63
N GLY A 484 26.35 15.58 5.34
CA GLY A 484 27.22 16.19 4.32
C GLY A 484 26.94 17.68 4.10
N LEU A 485 25.71 18.12 4.35
CA LEU A 485 25.30 19.52 4.27
C LEU A 485 25.49 20.30 5.59
N HIS A 486 26.08 19.67 6.60
CA HIS A 486 26.23 20.22 7.95
C HIS A 486 24.91 20.78 8.53
N ALA A 487 23.84 20.05 8.27
CA ALA A 487 22.52 20.34 8.79
C ALA A 487 22.36 19.77 10.21
N ASN A 488 21.37 20.23 10.96
CA ASN A 488 21.11 19.83 12.33
C ASN A 488 19.78 19.05 12.47
N GLU A 489 19.40 18.34 11.44
CA GLU A 489 18.26 17.44 11.42
C GLU A 489 18.50 16.22 12.31
N GLN A 490 17.41 15.64 12.82
CA GLN A 490 17.50 14.60 13.84
C GLN A 490 16.97 13.27 13.28
N PHE A 491 17.86 12.29 13.19
CA PHE A 491 17.55 10.91 12.83
C PHE A 491 17.69 10.02 14.05
N THR A 492 16.69 9.20 14.33
CA THR A 492 16.64 8.31 15.48
C THR A 492 16.37 6.89 15.02
N TYR A 493 17.38 6.04 15.14
CA TYR A 493 17.31 4.62 14.83
C TYR A 493 17.00 3.84 16.11
N ILE A 494 15.82 3.23 16.19
CA ILE A 494 15.38 2.55 17.41
C ILE A 494 15.73 1.06 17.30
N PRO A 495 16.63 0.55 18.17
CA PRO A 495 17.09 -0.83 18.08
C PRO A 495 15.94 -1.84 18.14
N ASP A 496 15.99 -2.87 17.26
CA ASP A 496 15.10 -4.02 17.21
C ASP A 496 13.61 -3.70 17.02
N ARG A 497 13.24 -2.43 16.74
CA ARG A 497 11.86 -2.09 16.42
C ARG A 497 11.56 -2.41 14.96
N THR A 498 10.37 -2.99 14.78
CA THR A 498 9.77 -3.25 13.49
C THR A 498 8.91 -2.05 13.08
N HIS A 499 8.37 -2.10 11.86
CA HIS A 499 7.41 -1.10 11.36
C HIS A 499 6.19 -0.92 12.26
N PHE A 500 5.68 -2.01 12.84
CA PHE A 500 4.41 -2.03 13.57
C PHE A 500 4.54 -1.81 15.08
N ASP A 501 5.74 -1.85 15.62
CA ASP A 501 5.95 -1.60 17.06
C ASP A 501 6.90 -0.44 17.34
N LEU A 502 7.16 0.41 16.34
CA LEU A 502 8.04 1.57 16.43
C LEU A 502 7.67 2.51 17.58
N TYR A 503 6.36 2.75 17.76
CA TYR A 503 5.88 3.68 18.81
C TYR A 503 5.94 3.13 20.22
N ARG A 504 6.37 1.89 20.40
CA ARG A 504 6.39 1.25 21.71
C ARG A 504 7.56 1.71 22.55
N ILE A 505 7.27 2.28 23.72
CA ILE A 505 8.24 2.53 24.78
C ILE A 505 7.88 1.64 25.98
N LYS A 506 8.75 0.70 26.33
CA LYS A 506 8.50 -0.30 27.38
C LYS A 506 7.16 -1.04 27.15
N LYS A 507 6.19 -0.89 28.06
CA LYS A 507 4.85 -1.48 27.96
C LYS A 507 3.84 -0.58 27.23
N ASP A 508 4.16 0.69 27.04
CA ASP A 508 3.29 1.65 26.34
C ASP A 508 3.47 1.52 24.83
N ARG A 509 2.39 1.19 24.13
CA ARG A 509 2.42 0.94 22.68
C ARG A 509 2.52 2.21 21.84
N VAL A 510 2.27 3.37 22.44
CA VAL A 510 2.23 4.67 21.75
C VAL A 510 3.10 5.73 22.45
N GLY A 511 3.97 5.34 23.36
CA GLY A 511 4.79 6.26 24.16
C GLY A 511 5.69 7.17 23.33
N LEU A 512 6.21 6.70 22.18
CA LEU A 512 6.99 7.56 21.27
C LEU A 512 6.14 8.70 20.69
N LEU A 513 4.86 8.46 20.43
CA LEU A 513 3.98 9.50 19.93
C LEU A 513 3.72 10.61 20.97
N ASP A 514 3.67 10.24 22.27
CA ASP A 514 3.63 11.23 23.37
C ASP A 514 4.89 12.10 23.37
N GLU A 515 6.07 11.49 23.23
CA GLU A 515 7.34 12.25 23.19
C GLU A 515 7.40 13.17 21.97
N ILE A 516 6.97 12.70 20.81
CA ILE A 516 6.86 13.49 19.57
C ILE A 516 5.94 14.69 19.81
N ALA A 517 4.76 14.48 20.40
CA ALA A 517 3.81 15.54 20.70
C ALA A 517 4.42 16.62 21.65
N VAL A 518 5.16 16.18 22.66
CA VAL A 518 5.85 17.09 23.57
C VAL A 518 6.93 17.92 22.85
N ARG A 519 7.69 17.30 21.94
CA ARG A 519 8.72 18.01 21.15
C ARG A 519 8.09 19.03 20.20
N MET A 520 7.00 18.71 19.52
CA MET A 520 6.23 19.66 18.69
C MET A 520 5.72 20.83 19.52
N TYR A 521 5.16 20.52 20.68
CA TYR A 521 4.62 21.56 21.58
C TYR A 521 5.72 22.50 22.09
N ALA A 522 6.92 21.98 22.36
CA ALA A 522 8.06 22.81 22.78
C ALA A 522 8.50 23.80 21.69
N VAL A 523 8.40 23.44 20.40
CA VAL A 523 8.64 24.38 19.28
C VAL A 523 7.57 25.48 19.26
N ALA A 524 6.29 25.12 19.46
CA ALA A 524 5.20 26.10 19.46
C ALA A 524 5.17 26.97 20.71
N ARG A 525 5.60 26.44 21.82
CA ARG A 525 5.52 27.06 23.18
C ARG A 525 6.87 26.93 23.91
N PRO A 526 7.94 27.59 23.44
CA PRO A 526 9.30 27.39 23.97
C PRO A 526 9.47 27.81 25.45
N LYS A 527 8.53 28.60 25.96
CA LYS A 527 8.50 29.01 27.38
C LYS A 527 7.63 28.11 28.27
N ALA A 528 6.84 27.23 27.67
CA ALA A 528 5.97 26.31 28.40
C ALA A 528 6.75 25.01 28.67
N HIS A 529 7.04 24.72 29.94
CA HIS A 529 7.65 23.45 30.32
C HIS A 529 6.57 22.40 30.51
N TRP A 530 6.14 21.76 29.40
CA TRP A 530 5.29 20.57 29.50
C TRP A 530 6.13 19.42 30.04
N LYS A 531 5.80 18.97 31.23
CA LYS A 531 6.39 17.75 31.79
C LYS A 531 5.40 16.62 31.52
N ALA A 532 5.73 15.73 30.59
CA ALA A 532 5.03 14.46 30.52
C ALA A 532 5.19 13.72 31.84
N THR A 533 4.14 13.05 32.29
CA THR A 533 4.13 12.31 33.55
C THR A 533 5.12 11.13 33.58
N GLN A 534 5.80 10.85 32.44
CA GLN A 534 6.90 9.87 32.34
C GLN A 534 7.96 10.37 31.37
N THR A 535 9.16 10.59 31.88
CA THR A 535 10.35 10.88 31.07
C THR A 535 11.03 9.57 30.66
N VAL A 536 11.27 9.40 29.35
CA VAL A 536 12.28 8.46 28.85
C VAL A 536 13.54 9.26 28.54
N ALA A 537 14.69 8.77 29.02
CA ALA A 537 15.97 9.40 28.80
C ALA A 537 16.29 9.48 27.28
N PRO A 538 16.93 10.55 26.81
CA PRO A 538 17.34 10.65 25.41
C PRO A 538 18.34 9.53 25.13
N ALA A 539 18.10 8.77 24.08
CA ALA A 539 19.12 7.95 23.46
C ALA A 539 20.19 8.91 22.89
N ARG A 540 21.43 8.73 23.35
CA ARG A 540 22.61 9.44 22.85
C ARG A 540 22.99 8.90 21.48
#